data_0bfda3f31c5c55d0d916f56b89e87148
#
_entry.id   0bfda3f31c5c55d0d916f56b89e87148
#
_cell.length_a   1.000
_cell.length_b   1.000
_cell.length_c   1.000
_cell.angle_alpha   90.00
_cell.angle_beta   90.00
_cell.angle_gamma   90.00
#
_symmetry.space_group_name_H-M   'P 1'
#
loop_
_entity.id
_entity.type
_entity.pdbx_description
1 polymer ?
#
loop_
_entity_poly.entity_id
_entity_poly.type
_entity_poly.pdbx_seq_one_letter_code
_entity_poly.pdbx_strand_id
1 'polypeptide(L)'
;MSAFESGERALFIDRKGRRYLVTLRAGIQFHTHDGFVDHNTVIGSPEGARVFSSTGVPFVVVRPSLTDFVLKMPRGAQVIYPKDIAAIVMNADVFPGAVVLEAGTGSGALTLGLLRAVGEKGHVVTYEARQDFAERARANIESFLGKIPDALDMRHGDITEGAMDETVDRIVLDLPEPWRVIALATNVLKPGGVFCSYVPTTPQISQTTEALRATGFIDITTTETLVRAWHVEGQSVRPDHRMVAHTGFITTGRFLGTE
;
A
#
# COMPACT_ATOMS: atom_id res chain seq x y z
N MET A 1 -16.32 19.01 -2.42
CA MET A 1 -14.87 18.77 -2.24
C MET A 1 -14.24 20.12 -1.92
N SER A 2 -13.34 20.20 -0.93
CA SER A 2 -12.65 21.42 -0.52
C SER A 2 -11.66 21.88 -1.60
N ALA A 3 -11.33 23.18 -1.60
CA ALA A 3 -10.23 23.71 -2.42
C ALA A 3 -8.89 23.09 -1.99
N PHE A 4 -7.90 23.12 -2.87
CA PHE A 4 -6.54 22.67 -2.54
C PHE A 4 -5.89 23.61 -1.53
N GLU A 5 -5.18 23.03 -0.56
CA GLU A 5 -4.45 23.76 0.46
C GLU A 5 -2.93 23.57 0.32
N SER A 6 -2.16 24.50 0.91
CA SER A 6 -0.71 24.34 1.00
C SER A 6 -0.37 23.16 1.91
N GLY A 7 0.55 22.29 1.48
CA GLY A 7 0.92 21.04 2.13
C GLY A 7 0.24 19.81 1.52
N GLU A 8 -0.89 19.96 0.84
CA GLU A 8 -1.58 18.83 0.21
C GLU A 8 -0.80 18.24 -0.97
N ARG A 9 -1.07 16.96 -1.26
CA ARG A 9 -0.61 16.27 -2.46
C ARG A 9 -1.58 16.55 -3.61
N ALA A 10 -1.02 16.99 -4.74
CA ALA A 10 -1.75 17.19 -5.98
C ALA A 10 -1.13 16.35 -7.11
N LEU A 11 -1.97 15.76 -7.94
CA LEU A 11 -1.59 15.03 -9.12
C LEU A 11 -1.85 15.89 -10.34
N PHE A 12 -0.79 16.32 -11.01
CA PHE A 12 -0.86 17.06 -12.26
C PHE A 12 -0.88 16.06 -13.42
N ILE A 13 -1.85 16.19 -14.32
CA ILE A 13 -2.03 15.33 -15.48
C ILE A 13 -1.95 16.19 -16.73
N ASP A 14 -1.01 15.91 -17.61
CA ASP A 14 -0.85 16.62 -18.87
C ASP A 14 -1.72 16.01 -20.00
N ARG A 15 -1.72 16.64 -21.18
CA ARG A 15 -2.49 16.20 -22.35
C ARG A 15 -2.09 14.80 -22.85
N LYS A 16 -0.89 14.32 -22.53
CA LYS A 16 -0.39 12.99 -22.91
C LYS A 16 -0.68 11.95 -21.84
N GLY A 17 -1.42 12.30 -20.78
CA GLY A 17 -1.74 11.43 -19.67
C GLY A 17 -0.56 11.18 -18.71
N ARG A 18 0.55 11.93 -18.84
CA ARG A 18 1.66 11.86 -17.88
C ARG A 18 1.23 12.46 -16.56
N ARG A 19 1.58 11.78 -15.48
CA ARG A 19 1.13 12.09 -14.13
C ARG A 19 2.31 12.47 -13.24
N TYR A 20 2.18 13.59 -12.53
CA TYR A 20 3.22 14.13 -11.65
C TYR A 20 2.63 14.37 -10.27
N LEU A 21 3.16 13.68 -9.25
CA LEU A 21 2.75 13.86 -7.87
C LEU A 21 3.60 14.96 -7.23
N VAL A 22 2.95 16.01 -6.77
CA VAL A 22 3.58 17.22 -6.25
C VAL A 22 3.00 17.54 -4.88
N THR A 23 3.85 17.97 -3.92
CA THR A 23 3.37 18.61 -2.69
C THR A 23 3.24 20.10 -2.94
N LEU A 24 2.02 20.62 -2.78
CA LEU A 24 1.76 22.05 -2.95
C LEU A 24 2.45 22.85 -1.83
N ARG A 25 3.13 23.93 -2.20
CA ARG A 25 3.76 24.86 -1.25
C ARG A 25 3.64 26.26 -1.81
N ALA A 26 3.14 27.20 -1.02
CA ALA A 26 3.02 28.58 -1.43
C ALA A 26 4.39 29.16 -1.87
N GLY A 27 4.41 29.88 -2.98
CA GLY A 27 5.62 30.52 -3.53
C GLY A 27 6.58 29.56 -4.23
N ILE A 28 6.25 28.27 -4.42
CA ILE A 28 7.09 27.28 -5.11
C ILE A 28 6.53 27.00 -6.51
N GLN A 29 7.39 26.56 -7.40
CA GLN A 29 7.08 26.19 -8.77
C GLN A 29 7.34 24.70 -9.01
N PHE A 30 6.43 24.05 -9.70
CA PHE A 30 6.60 22.70 -10.24
C PHE A 30 7.20 22.81 -11.66
N HIS A 31 8.43 22.34 -11.84
CA HIS A 31 9.14 22.39 -13.11
C HIS A 31 8.93 21.13 -13.93
N THR A 32 8.67 21.31 -15.22
CA THR A 32 8.52 20.23 -16.22
C THR A 32 9.32 20.59 -17.46
N HIS A 33 9.43 19.67 -18.43
CA HIS A 33 10.00 19.97 -19.76
C HIS A 33 9.12 20.93 -20.58
N ASP A 34 7.85 21.15 -20.18
CA ASP A 34 6.92 22.08 -20.79
C ASP A 34 6.80 23.39 -19.97
N GLY A 35 7.88 23.80 -19.29
CA GLY A 35 7.91 24.99 -18.43
C GLY A 35 7.56 24.68 -16.98
N PHE A 36 7.17 25.69 -16.22
CA PHE A 36 6.80 25.54 -14.81
C PHE A 36 5.34 25.92 -14.57
N VAL A 37 4.75 25.34 -13.51
CA VAL A 37 3.44 25.73 -12.96
C VAL A 37 3.65 26.27 -11.55
N ASP A 38 3.16 27.48 -11.28
CA ASP A 38 3.20 28.07 -9.95
C ASP A 38 2.18 27.36 -9.05
N HIS A 39 2.62 26.90 -7.87
CA HIS A 39 1.72 26.25 -6.92
C HIS A 39 0.58 27.14 -6.43
N ASN A 40 0.80 28.47 -6.41
CA ASN A 40 -0.23 29.44 -6.03
C ASN A 40 -1.43 29.45 -7.00
N THR A 41 -1.26 28.99 -8.25
CA THR A 41 -2.37 28.85 -9.20
C THR A 41 -3.28 27.67 -8.90
N VAL A 42 -2.79 26.71 -8.09
CA VAL A 42 -3.51 25.50 -7.67
C VAL A 42 -4.09 25.67 -6.27
N ILE A 43 -3.30 26.25 -5.35
CA ILE A 43 -3.78 26.53 -3.97
C ILE A 43 -4.99 27.45 -4.04
N GLY A 44 -6.09 27.02 -3.39
CA GLY A 44 -7.38 27.70 -3.43
C GLY A 44 -8.28 27.30 -4.62
N SER A 45 -7.77 26.53 -5.60
CA SER A 45 -8.61 26.06 -6.71
C SER A 45 -9.36 24.76 -6.35
N PRO A 46 -10.50 24.46 -6.99
CA PRO A 46 -11.20 23.21 -6.81
C PRO A 46 -10.46 22.04 -7.49
N GLU A 47 -10.74 20.82 -7.05
CA GLU A 47 -10.29 19.62 -7.73
C GLU A 47 -10.84 19.54 -9.16
N GLY A 48 -10.01 19.09 -10.12
CA GLY A 48 -10.31 19.09 -11.54
C GLY A 48 -9.98 20.43 -12.23
N ALA A 49 -9.42 21.39 -11.52
CA ALA A 49 -9.01 22.67 -12.08
C ALA A 49 -8.00 22.48 -13.22
N ARG A 50 -8.10 23.35 -14.24
CA ARG A 50 -7.11 23.46 -15.31
C ARG A 50 -6.15 24.60 -15.00
N VAL A 51 -4.89 24.29 -14.95
CA VAL A 51 -3.81 25.25 -14.80
C VAL A 51 -2.86 25.18 -16.00
N PHE A 52 -2.10 26.22 -16.22
CA PHE A 52 -1.21 26.32 -17.39
C PHE A 52 0.22 26.50 -16.93
N SER A 53 1.16 25.84 -17.62
CA SER A 53 2.57 26.12 -17.43
C SER A 53 2.94 27.50 -17.97
N SER A 54 4.15 27.97 -17.65
CA SER A 54 4.72 29.23 -18.17
C SER A 54 4.80 29.28 -19.70
N THR A 55 4.73 28.15 -20.37
CA THR A 55 4.70 28.05 -21.85
C THR A 55 3.29 27.79 -22.41
N GLY A 56 2.25 27.87 -21.55
CA GLY A 56 0.85 27.71 -21.96
C GLY A 56 0.37 26.25 -22.11
N VAL A 57 1.13 25.27 -21.64
CA VAL A 57 0.71 23.85 -21.68
C VAL A 57 -0.29 23.58 -20.53
N PRO A 58 -1.48 23.04 -20.83
CA PRO A 58 -2.49 22.77 -19.81
C PRO A 58 -2.19 21.49 -19.01
N PHE A 59 -2.49 21.56 -17.72
CA PHE A 59 -2.55 20.44 -16.79
C PHE A 59 -3.93 20.42 -16.12
N VAL A 60 -4.45 19.23 -15.89
CA VAL A 60 -5.58 19.02 -14.97
C VAL A 60 -5.00 18.61 -13.63
N VAL A 61 -5.52 19.19 -12.54
CA VAL A 61 -5.03 18.93 -11.20
C VAL A 61 -6.13 18.24 -10.37
N VAL A 62 -5.80 17.05 -9.84
CA VAL A 62 -6.70 16.25 -9.00
C VAL A 62 -5.95 15.78 -7.74
N ARG A 63 -6.68 15.36 -6.72
CA ARG A 63 -6.09 14.63 -5.60
C ARG A 63 -5.64 13.25 -6.06
N PRO A 64 -4.47 12.75 -5.61
CA PRO A 64 -4.01 11.42 -6.00
C PRO A 64 -4.94 10.35 -5.41
N SER A 65 -5.31 9.36 -6.21
CA SER A 65 -5.84 8.11 -5.68
C SER A 65 -4.75 7.37 -4.88
N LEU A 66 -5.15 6.39 -4.06
CA LEU A 66 -4.17 5.54 -3.36
C LEU A 66 -3.22 4.85 -4.36
N THR A 67 -3.74 4.40 -5.49
CA THR A 67 -2.93 3.82 -6.58
C THR A 67 -1.88 4.80 -7.11
N ASP A 68 -2.28 6.05 -7.39
CA ASP A 68 -1.35 7.07 -7.87
C ASP A 68 -0.26 7.37 -6.84
N PHE A 69 -0.65 7.42 -5.56
CA PHE A 69 0.27 7.70 -4.47
C PHE A 69 1.28 6.57 -4.28
N VAL A 70 0.83 5.32 -4.15
CA VAL A 70 1.69 4.14 -3.97
C VAL A 70 2.72 4.00 -5.10
N LEU A 71 2.31 4.26 -6.34
CA LEU A 71 3.21 4.17 -7.49
C LEU A 71 4.27 5.29 -7.55
N LYS A 72 4.05 6.42 -6.88
CA LYS A 72 4.88 7.63 -6.99
C LYS A 72 5.49 8.11 -5.67
N MET A 73 5.05 7.57 -4.52
CA MET A 73 5.57 7.99 -3.21
C MET A 73 7.07 7.71 -3.08
N PRO A 74 7.80 8.44 -2.23
CA PRO A 74 9.19 8.15 -1.91
C PRO A 74 9.33 6.72 -1.33
N ARG A 75 10.27 5.96 -1.87
CA ARG A 75 10.50 4.57 -1.45
C ARG A 75 11.99 4.26 -1.41
N GLY A 76 12.39 3.41 -0.46
CA GLY A 76 13.77 2.93 -0.30
C GLY A 76 13.97 1.51 -0.80
N ALA A 77 12.88 0.77 -1.03
CA ALA A 77 12.87 -0.61 -1.50
C ALA A 77 11.72 -0.82 -2.48
N GLN A 78 11.61 -2.04 -2.98
CA GLN A 78 10.44 -2.49 -3.75
C GLN A 78 9.19 -2.35 -2.89
N VAL A 79 8.12 -1.79 -3.47
CA VAL A 79 6.80 -1.71 -2.83
C VAL A 79 5.87 -2.77 -3.41
N ILE A 80 4.94 -3.25 -2.60
CA ILE A 80 3.83 -4.06 -3.10
C ILE A 80 3.00 -3.21 -4.06
N TYR A 81 2.77 -3.73 -5.27
CA TYR A 81 1.99 -3.03 -6.29
C TYR A 81 0.51 -2.94 -5.89
N PRO A 82 -0.22 -1.90 -6.33
CA PRO A 82 -1.64 -1.75 -6.02
C PRO A 82 -2.51 -2.97 -6.38
N LYS A 83 -2.17 -3.70 -7.45
CA LYS A 83 -2.85 -4.94 -7.84
C LYS A 83 -2.72 -6.04 -6.77
N ASP A 84 -1.53 -6.13 -6.15
CA ASP A 84 -1.24 -7.12 -5.12
C ASP A 84 -1.82 -6.68 -3.77
N ILE A 85 -1.78 -5.38 -3.44
CA ILE A 85 -2.47 -4.84 -2.25
C ILE A 85 -3.96 -5.17 -2.29
N ALA A 86 -4.61 -4.97 -3.44
CA ALA A 86 -6.03 -5.28 -3.60
C ALA A 86 -6.31 -6.80 -3.42
N ALA A 87 -5.46 -7.65 -3.99
CA ALA A 87 -5.56 -9.10 -3.85
C ALA A 87 -5.27 -9.55 -2.40
N ILE A 88 -4.28 -8.97 -1.72
CA ILE A 88 -3.97 -9.24 -0.30
C ILE A 88 -5.18 -8.89 0.57
N VAL A 89 -5.75 -7.69 0.43
CA VAL A 89 -6.91 -7.25 1.21
C VAL A 89 -8.09 -8.21 1.05
N MET A 90 -8.35 -8.67 -0.19
CA MET A 90 -9.44 -9.59 -0.48
C MET A 90 -9.15 -11.02 0.02
N ASN A 91 -7.97 -11.57 -0.28
CA ASN A 91 -7.62 -12.94 0.08
C ASN A 91 -7.39 -13.13 1.58
N ALA A 92 -6.87 -12.10 2.26
CA ALA A 92 -6.77 -12.08 3.72
C ALA A 92 -8.09 -11.76 4.41
N ASP A 93 -9.16 -11.48 3.63
CA ASP A 93 -10.48 -11.11 4.15
C ASP A 93 -10.40 -9.98 5.18
N VAL A 94 -9.70 -8.90 4.83
CA VAL A 94 -9.60 -7.70 5.69
C VAL A 94 -10.91 -6.92 5.61
N PHE A 95 -11.62 -6.82 6.72
CA PHE A 95 -12.96 -6.24 6.79
C PHE A 95 -13.02 -4.98 7.67
N PRO A 96 -14.04 -4.13 7.51
CA PRO A 96 -14.23 -2.95 8.37
C PRO A 96 -14.39 -3.33 9.84
N GLY A 97 -13.52 -2.78 10.69
CA GLY A 97 -13.47 -3.08 12.13
C GLY A 97 -12.46 -4.17 12.52
N ALA A 98 -11.77 -4.80 11.56
CA ALA A 98 -10.76 -5.81 11.85
C ALA A 98 -9.55 -5.22 12.56
N VAL A 99 -8.94 -6.01 13.44
CA VAL A 99 -7.60 -5.79 14.00
C VAL A 99 -6.60 -6.57 13.17
N VAL A 100 -5.68 -5.88 12.53
CA VAL A 100 -4.69 -6.46 11.60
C VAL A 100 -3.29 -6.26 12.15
N LEU A 101 -2.51 -7.35 12.20
CA LEU A 101 -1.08 -7.32 12.43
C LEU A 101 -0.37 -7.36 11.09
N GLU A 102 0.41 -6.34 10.81
CA GLU A 102 1.30 -6.25 9.66
C GLU A 102 2.76 -6.33 10.13
N ALA A 103 3.62 -6.99 9.36
CA ALA A 103 5.05 -6.83 9.53
C ALA A 103 5.75 -6.73 8.16
N GLY A 104 6.76 -5.85 8.14
CA GLY A 104 7.38 -5.36 6.92
C GLY A 104 6.66 -4.11 6.41
N THR A 105 6.52 -3.08 7.27
CA THR A 105 5.87 -1.80 6.92
C THR A 105 6.47 -1.18 5.67
N GLY A 106 7.78 -1.30 5.50
CA GLY A 106 8.52 -0.82 4.34
C GLY A 106 8.31 0.67 4.09
N SER A 107 7.67 1.02 2.98
CA SER A 107 7.32 2.41 2.65
C SER A 107 5.90 2.80 3.07
N GLY A 108 5.14 1.92 3.72
CA GLY A 108 3.76 2.13 4.15
C GLY A 108 2.69 1.92 3.07
N ALA A 109 3.04 1.29 1.94
CA ALA A 109 2.09 1.08 0.84
C ALA A 109 0.96 0.12 1.21
N LEU A 110 1.32 -1.05 1.75
CA LEU A 110 0.37 -2.05 2.21
C LEU A 110 -0.40 -1.50 3.41
N THR A 111 0.28 -0.88 4.37
CA THR A 111 -0.33 -0.23 5.55
C THR A 111 -1.46 0.71 5.17
N LEU A 112 -1.27 1.56 4.15
CA LEU A 112 -2.33 2.45 3.63
C LEU A 112 -3.52 1.67 3.05
N GLY A 113 -3.26 0.55 2.38
CA GLY A 113 -4.30 -0.36 1.88
C GLY A 113 -5.10 -1.00 3.01
N LEU A 114 -4.40 -1.50 4.04
CA LEU A 114 -5.00 -2.12 5.23
C LEU A 114 -5.83 -1.10 6.02
N LEU A 115 -5.30 0.10 6.28
CA LEU A 115 -6.04 1.18 6.97
C LEU A 115 -7.33 1.54 6.25
N ARG A 116 -7.30 1.62 4.92
CA ARG A 116 -8.51 1.86 4.11
C ARG A 116 -9.53 0.74 4.26
N ALA A 117 -9.09 -0.51 4.34
CA ALA A 117 -9.95 -1.68 4.43
C ALA A 117 -10.57 -1.83 5.82
N VAL A 118 -9.78 -1.65 6.89
CA VAL A 118 -10.30 -1.75 8.27
C VAL A 118 -11.19 -0.57 8.67
N GLY A 119 -11.00 0.59 8.03
CA GLY A 119 -11.77 1.81 8.31
C GLY A 119 -11.56 2.35 9.73
N GLU A 120 -12.42 3.31 10.12
CA GLU A 120 -12.26 4.06 11.38
C GLU A 120 -12.44 3.20 12.65
N LYS A 121 -13.15 2.08 12.55
CA LYS A 121 -13.43 1.17 13.68
C LYS A 121 -12.43 0.03 13.82
N GLY A 122 -11.57 -0.16 12.81
CA GLY A 122 -10.52 -1.17 12.81
C GLY A 122 -9.21 -0.63 13.33
N HIS A 123 -8.22 -1.52 13.40
CA HIS A 123 -6.90 -1.17 13.88
C HIS A 123 -5.81 -1.93 13.11
N VAL A 124 -4.71 -1.25 12.80
CA VAL A 124 -3.52 -1.85 12.17
C VAL A 124 -2.34 -1.65 13.11
N VAL A 125 -1.76 -2.76 13.56
CA VAL A 125 -0.47 -2.77 14.25
C VAL A 125 0.57 -3.19 13.23
N THR A 126 1.59 -2.36 12.98
CA THR A 126 2.61 -2.64 11.99
C THR A 126 4.02 -2.59 12.56
N TYR A 127 4.84 -3.58 12.20
CA TYR A 127 6.24 -3.69 12.64
C TYR A 127 7.20 -3.43 11.49
N GLU A 128 8.24 -2.63 11.78
CA GLU A 128 9.37 -2.41 10.89
C GLU A 128 10.68 -2.49 11.67
N ALA A 129 11.55 -3.41 11.27
CA ALA A 129 12.82 -3.63 11.95
C ALA A 129 13.87 -2.52 11.64
N ARG A 130 13.74 -1.83 10.52
CA ARG A 130 14.68 -0.83 10.06
C ARG A 130 14.15 0.58 10.33
N GLN A 131 14.86 1.33 11.14
CA GLN A 131 14.47 2.68 11.58
C GLN A 131 14.23 3.64 10.41
N ASP A 132 15.13 3.62 9.39
CA ASP A 132 15.01 4.50 8.21
C ASP A 132 13.76 4.24 7.38
N PHE A 133 13.27 2.98 7.38
CA PHE A 133 12.02 2.59 6.73
C PHE A 133 10.80 2.96 7.56
N ALA A 134 10.86 2.76 8.87
CA ALA A 134 9.78 3.17 9.78
C ALA A 134 9.52 4.69 9.70
N GLU A 135 10.57 5.50 9.68
CA GLU A 135 10.49 6.95 9.50
C GLU A 135 9.90 7.34 8.14
N ARG A 136 10.33 6.66 7.07
CA ARG A 136 9.82 6.87 5.71
C ARG A 136 8.35 6.49 5.59
N ALA A 137 7.95 5.33 6.16
CA ALA A 137 6.56 4.90 6.18
C ALA A 137 5.67 5.94 6.90
N ARG A 138 6.10 6.39 8.07
CA ARG A 138 5.41 7.45 8.81
C ARG A 138 5.22 8.70 7.98
N ALA A 139 6.29 9.20 7.36
CA ALA A 139 6.23 10.39 6.52
C ALA A 139 5.30 10.20 5.29
N ASN A 140 5.32 9.03 4.67
CA ASN A 140 4.43 8.73 3.54
C ASN A 140 2.96 8.66 3.97
N ILE A 141 2.65 7.97 5.07
CA ILE A 141 1.30 7.81 5.60
C ILE A 141 0.74 9.19 6.01
N GLU A 142 1.51 9.97 6.76
CA GLU A 142 1.14 11.33 7.14
C GLU A 142 0.93 12.23 5.92
N SER A 143 1.81 12.14 4.92
CA SER A 143 1.70 12.90 3.68
C SER A 143 0.45 12.57 2.84
N PHE A 144 -0.07 11.34 2.94
CA PHE A 144 -1.26 10.93 2.19
C PHE A 144 -2.55 11.18 2.97
N LEU A 145 -2.55 10.91 4.29
CA LEU A 145 -3.74 11.02 5.14
C LEU A 145 -3.86 12.38 5.85
N GLY A 146 -2.81 13.24 5.79
CA GLY A 146 -2.74 14.51 6.50
C GLY A 146 -2.27 14.39 7.95
N LYS A 147 -2.44 13.23 8.56
CA LYS A 147 -1.96 12.87 9.90
C LYS A 147 -1.80 11.35 10.02
N ILE A 148 -1.11 10.90 11.05
CA ILE A 148 -1.15 9.49 11.44
C ILE A 148 -2.50 9.24 12.12
N PRO A 149 -3.31 8.27 11.63
CA PRO A 149 -4.62 7.98 12.21
C PRO A 149 -4.50 7.22 13.53
N ASP A 150 -5.46 7.38 14.43
CA ASP A 150 -5.51 6.66 15.71
C ASP A 150 -5.67 5.14 15.52
N ALA A 151 -6.18 4.73 14.36
CA ALA A 151 -6.30 3.32 13.94
C ALA A 151 -4.95 2.67 13.57
N LEU A 152 -3.81 3.38 13.66
CA LEU A 152 -2.49 2.88 13.30
C LEU A 152 -1.53 2.94 14.49
N ASP A 153 -1.03 1.77 14.90
CA ASP A 153 0.09 1.61 15.82
C ASP A 153 1.34 1.17 15.04
N MET A 154 2.35 2.05 14.98
CA MET A 154 3.61 1.78 14.28
C MET A 154 4.70 1.43 15.29
N ARG A 155 5.16 0.20 15.28
CA ARG A 155 6.18 -0.34 16.19
C ARG A 155 7.51 -0.54 15.45
N HIS A 156 8.58 0.01 16.01
CA HIS A 156 9.93 -0.25 15.52
C HIS A 156 10.50 -1.51 16.21
N GLY A 157 10.95 -2.48 15.44
CA GLY A 157 11.56 -3.71 15.91
C GLY A 157 11.26 -4.92 15.02
N ASP A 158 11.95 -6.03 15.30
CA ASP A 158 11.67 -7.32 14.68
C ASP A 158 10.43 -7.94 15.35
N ILE A 159 9.42 -8.26 14.57
CA ILE A 159 8.19 -8.88 15.08
C ILE A 159 8.46 -10.23 15.79
N THR A 160 9.53 -10.94 15.41
CA THR A 160 9.91 -12.23 16.04
C THR A 160 10.43 -12.07 17.46
N GLU A 161 10.85 -10.85 17.83
CA GLU A 161 11.34 -10.49 19.17
C GLU A 161 10.29 -9.72 19.98
N GLY A 162 9.20 -9.30 19.32
CA GLY A 162 8.12 -8.51 19.93
C GLY A 162 7.17 -9.38 20.75
N ALA A 163 6.91 -8.99 21.99
CA ALA A 163 5.75 -9.50 22.74
C ALA A 163 4.49 -8.82 22.20
N MET A 164 3.49 -9.61 21.83
CA MET A 164 2.18 -9.11 21.46
C MET A 164 1.14 -9.75 22.38
N ASP A 165 0.53 -8.91 23.22
CA ASP A 165 -0.47 -9.35 24.19
C ASP A 165 -1.91 -9.28 23.64
N GLU A 166 -2.05 -8.72 22.43
CA GLU A 166 -3.36 -8.52 21.79
C GLU A 166 -3.65 -9.60 20.75
N THR A 167 -4.89 -10.08 20.75
CA THR A 167 -5.36 -10.98 19.69
C THR A 167 -5.81 -10.19 18.47
N VAL A 168 -5.49 -10.74 17.28
CA VAL A 168 -5.79 -10.10 15.99
C VAL A 168 -6.70 -10.96 15.14
N ASP A 169 -7.43 -10.32 14.24
CA ASP A 169 -8.28 -10.99 13.28
C ASP A 169 -7.51 -11.48 12.05
N ARG A 170 -6.49 -10.74 11.65
CA ARG A 170 -5.69 -10.98 10.44
C ARG A 170 -4.21 -10.72 10.70
N ILE A 171 -3.37 -11.53 10.06
CA ILE A 171 -1.91 -11.29 9.99
C ILE A 171 -1.52 -11.17 8.53
N VAL A 172 -0.81 -10.09 8.18
CA VAL A 172 -0.35 -9.84 6.80
C VAL A 172 1.13 -9.49 6.82
N LEU A 173 1.95 -10.30 6.15
CA LEU A 173 3.39 -10.22 6.21
C LEU A 173 4.02 -9.94 4.84
N ASP A 174 4.85 -8.88 4.78
CA ASP A 174 5.78 -8.60 3.68
C ASP A 174 7.22 -8.76 4.18
N LEU A 175 7.57 -9.98 4.50
CA LEU A 175 8.87 -10.36 5.08
C LEU A 175 9.59 -11.38 4.20
N PRO A 176 10.93 -11.39 4.21
CA PRO A 176 11.71 -12.39 3.45
C PRO A 176 11.53 -13.81 4.01
N GLU A 177 11.22 -13.97 5.29
CA GLU A 177 11.11 -15.25 5.99
C GLU A 177 9.82 -15.34 6.83
N PRO A 178 8.62 -15.29 6.20
CA PRO A 178 7.34 -15.23 6.94
C PRO A 178 7.09 -16.49 7.80
N TRP A 179 7.71 -17.62 7.49
CA TRP A 179 7.61 -18.84 8.29
C TRP A 179 8.13 -18.68 9.72
N ARG A 180 9.05 -17.74 9.97
CA ARG A 180 9.56 -17.46 11.34
C ARG A 180 8.50 -16.84 12.26
N VAL A 181 7.46 -16.23 11.68
CA VAL A 181 6.40 -15.54 12.43
C VAL A 181 5.23 -16.48 12.74
N ILE A 182 5.18 -17.70 12.15
CA ILE A 182 4.01 -18.58 12.28
C ILE A 182 3.80 -19.05 13.72
N ALA A 183 4.87 -19.30 14.48
CA ALA A 183 4.75 -19.65 15.90
C ALA A 183 4.13 -18.51 16.73
N LEU A 184 4.46 -17.24 16.44
CA LEU A 184 3.80 -16.09 17.03
C LEU A 184 2.34 -16.03 16.57
N ALA A 185 2.10 -16.28 15.28
CA ALA A 185 0.75 -16.23 14.70
C ALA A 185 -0.23 -17.16 15.43
N THR A 186 0.18 -18.37 15.83
CA THR A 186 -0.68 -19.29 16.59
C THR A 186 -1.06 -18.79 17.98
N ASN A 187 -0.31 -17.86 18.55
CA ASN A 187 -0.58 -17.30 19.87
C ASN A 187 -1.49 -16.08 19.82
N VAL A 188 -1.45 -15.31 18.72
CA VAL A 188 -2.14 -14.00 18.64
C VAL A 188 -3.31 -13.99 17.66
N LEU A 189 -3.36 -14.92 16.70
CA LEU A 189 -4.44 -14.97 15.72
C LEU A 189 -5.68 -15.64 16.32
N LYS A 190 -6.82 -14.99 16.23
CA LYS A 190 -8.11 -15.53 16.68
C LYS A 190 -8.44 -16.81 15.90
N PRO A 191 -9.16 -17.78 16.50
CA PRO A 191 -9.71 -18.92 15.76
C PRO A 191 -10.54 -18.45 14.57
N GLY A 192 -10.32 -19.06 13.40
CA GLY A 192 -10.91 -18.64 12.12
C GLY A 192 -10.17 -17.47 11.44
N GLY A 193 -9.21 -16.88 12.12
CA GLY A 193 -8.39 -15.78 11.57
C GLY A 193 -7.55 -16.23 10.37
N VAL A 194 -7.15 -15.26 9.53
CA VAL A 194 -6.37 -15.53 8.32
C VAL A 194 -4.95 -15.02 8.49
N PHE A 195 -4.00 -15.91 8.25
CA PHE A 195 -2.61 -15.57 7.98
C PHE A 195 -2.42 -15.33 6.49
N CYS A 196 -1.72 -14.27 6.11
CA CYS A 196 -1.38 -13.93 4.74
C CYS A 196 0.09 -13.53 4.66
N SER A 197 0.81 -14.04 3.67
CA SER A 197 2.17 -13.60 3.35
C SER A 197 2.32 -13.24 1.88
N TYR A 198 3.19 -12.28 1.61
CA TYR A 198 3.59 -11.88 0.27
C TYR A 198 5.09 -12.12 0.10
N VAL A 199 5.47 -12.98 -0.85
CA VAL A 199 6.87 -13.36 -1.08
C VAL A 199 7.18 -13.46 -2.59
N PRO A 200 8.40 -13.10 -3.03
CA PRO A 200 8.73 -13.05 -4.45
C PRO A 200 9.15 -14.41 -5.05
N THR A 201 9.42 -15.45 -4.29
CA THR A 201 10.04 -16.66 -4.81
C THR A 201 9.33 -17.96 -4.43
N THR A 202 9.43 -18.97 -5.29
CA THR A 202 8.83 -20.30 -5.08
C THR A 202 9.42 -21.07 -3.87
N PRO A 203 10.73 -21.01 -3.55
CA PRO A 203 11.24 -21.60 -2.31
C PRO A 203 10.60 -21.01 -1.05
N GLN A 204 10.33 -19.70 -1.02
CA GLN A 204 9.64 -19.04 0.10
C GLN A 204 8.20 -19.53 0.23
N ILE A 205 7.49 -19.75 -0.89
CA ILE A 205 6.15 -20.36 -0.87
C ILE A 205 6.21 -21.72 -0.18
N SER A 206 7.13 -22.61 -0.61
CA SER A 206 7.25 -23.96 -0.08
C SER A 206 7.46 -23.93 1.43
N GLN A 207 8.45 -23.18 1.91
CA GLN A 207 8.77 -23.06 3.34
C GLN A 207 7.60 -22.52 4.16
N THR A 208 6.93 -21.46 3.66
CA THR A 208 5.78 -20.88 4.35
C THR A 208 4.62 -21.89 4.43
N THR A 209 4.31 -22.56 3.32
CA THR A 209 3.23 -23.56 3.25
C THR A 209 3.49 -24.75 4.18
N GLU A 210 4.72 -25.26 4.21
CA GLU A 210 5.12 -26.34 5.11
C GLU A 210 4.98 -25.94 6.58
N ALA A 211 5.45 -24.75 6.94
CA ALA A 211 5.34 -24.23 8.30
C ALA A 211 3.88 -24.02 8.73
N LEU A 212 3.02 -23.51 7.84
CA LEU A 212 1.56 -23.38 8.10
C LEU A 212 0.92 -24.75 8.36
N ARG A 213 1.23 -25.77 7.53
CA ARG A 213 0.71 -27.13 7.71
C ARG A 213 1.16 -27.74 9.02
N ALA A 214 2.43 -27.57 9.38
CA ALA A 214 3.01 -28.11 10.61
C ALA A 214 2.39 -27.51 11.88
N THR A 215 1.77 -26.32 11.79
CA THR A 215 1.16 -25.62 12.93
C THR A 215 -0.37 -25.62 12.91
N GLY A 216 -1.00 -26.50 12.11
CA GLY A 216 -2.43 -26.72 12.12
C GLY A 216 -3.26 -25.69 11.35
N PHE A 217 -2.63 -24.88 10.49
CA PHE A 217 -3.43 -24.05 9.56
C PHE A 217 -4.05 -24.92 8.47
N ILE A 218 -5.26 -24.58 8.08
CA ILE A 218 -6.03 -25.22 7.01
C ILE A 218 -6.32 -24.24 5.88
N ASP A 219 -6.95 -24.69 4.81
CA ASP A 219 -7.36 -23.89 3.65
C ASP A 219 -6.20 -23.06 3.09
N ILE A 220 -5.03 -23.71 3.02
CA ILE A 220 -3.80 -23.03 2.57
C ILE A 220 -3.83 -22.90 1.06
N THR A 221 -3.80 -21.67 0.58
CA THR A 221 -3.86 -21.33 -0.85
C THR A 221 -2.73 -20.38 -1.21
N THR A 222 -2.12 -20.58 -2.36
CA THR A 222 -1.14 -19.63 -2.93
C THR A 222 -1.60 -19.16 -4.29
N THR A 223 -1.57 -17.86 -4.50
CA THR A 223 -1.97 -17.20 -5.75
C THR A 223 -0.93 -16.19 -6.22
N GLU A 224 -0.97 -15.90 -7.51
CA GLU A 224 -0.24 -14.81 -8.16
C GLU A 224 -1.24 -13.94 -8.92
N THR A 225 -1.08 -12.61 -8.86
CA THR A 225 -1.99 -11.68 -9.53
C THR A 225 -1.35 -11.10 -10.78
N LEU A 226 -1.96 -11.35 -11.94
CA LEU A 226 -1.56 -10.78 -13.22
C LEU A 226 -2.62 -9.79 -13.70
N VAL A 227 -2.20 -8.53 -13.93
CA VAL A 227 -3.09 -7.48 -14.45
C VAL A 227 -2.57 -7.00 -15.80
N ARG A 228 -3.39 -7.12 -16.84
CA ARG A 228 -3.07 -6.68 -18.17
C ARG A 228 -3.85 -5.41 -18.53
N ALA A 229 -3.13 -4.31 -18.74
CA ALA A 229 -3.73 -3.07 -19.22
C ALA A 229 -4.04 -3.15 -20.73
N TRP A 230 -5.00 -2.34 -21.17
CA TRP A 230 -5.39 -2.22 -22.56
C TRP A 230 -5.24 -0.79 -23.04
N HIS A 231 -4.68 -0.63 -24.24
CA HIS A 231 -4.73 0.62 -24.98
C HIS A 231 -6.06 0.71 -25.71
N VAL A 232 -6.77 1.83 -25.49
CA VAL A 232 -8.05 2.10 -26.17
C VAL A 232 -8.01 3.52 -26.71
N GLU A 233 -7.89 3.67 -28.04
CA GLU A 233 -7.91 4.96 -28.72
C GLU A 233 -8.63 4.81 -30.07
N GLY A 234 -9.82 5.36 -30.18
CA GLY A 234 -10.67 5.20 -31.37
C GLY A 234 -10.92 3.71 -31.68
N GLN A 235 -10.53 3.26 -32.88
CA GLN A 235 -10.63 1.86 -33.31
C GLN A 235 -9.42 1.00 -32.86
N SER A 236 -8.37 1.62 -32.30
CA SER A 236 -7.20 0.90 -31.83
C SER A 236 -7.44 0.35 -30.41
N VAL A 237 -7.95 -0.86 -30.32
CA VAL A 237 -8.21 -1.57 -29.07
C VAL A 237 -7.29 -2.78 -29.00
N ARG A 238 -6.30 -2.76 -28.11
CA ARG A 238 -5.29 -3.83 -27.98
C ARG A 238 -4.69 -3.87 -26.59
N PRO A 239 -4.11 -5.00 -26.16
CA PRO A 239 -3.33 -5.02 -24.94
C PRO A 239 -2.16 -4.03 -25.00
N ASP A 240 -1.81 -3.45 -23.87
CA ASP A 240 -0.57 -2.68 -23.77
C ASP A 240 0.65 -3.53 -24.08
N HIS A 241 1.67 -2.90 -24.66
CA HIS A 241 2.92 -3.57 -25.00
C HIS A 241 3.71 -4.04 -23.77
N ARG A 242 3.53 -3.36 -22.64
CA ARG A 242 4.23 -3.68 -21.40
C ARG A 242 3.22 -4.17 -20.36
N MET A 243 3.60 -5.23 -19.66
CA MET A 243 2.87 -5.76 -18.52
C MET A 243 3.87 -6.03 -17.40
N VAL A 244 3.60 -5.58 -16.19
CA VAL A 244 4.30 -6.08 -15.01
C VAL A 244 3.64 -7.41 -14.68
N ALA A 245 4.32 -8.52 -15.01
CA ALA A 245 3.79 -9.86 -14.84
C ALA A 245 4.00 -10.31 -13.38
N HIS A 246 5.13 -10.97 -13.11
CA HIS A 246 5.46 -11.43 -11.78
C HIS A 246 5.90 -10.29 -10.88
N THR A 247 5.31 -10.22 -9.67
CA THR A 247 5.68 -9.28 -8.61
C THR A 247 5.86 -9.99 -7.27
N GLY A 248 5.08 -11.02 -7.01
CA GLY A 248 5.12 -11.85 -5.83
C GLY A 248 3.94 -12.79 -5.75
N PHE A 249 4.01 -13.69 -4.80
CA PHE A 249 2.99 -14.69 -4.49
C PHE A 249 2.31 -14.35 -3.16
N ILE A 250 1.01 -14.54 -3.11
CA ILE A 250 0.19 -14.36 -1.92
C ILE A 250 -0.18 -15.75 -1.41
N THR A 251 0.29 -16.10 -0.20
CA THR A 251 -0.09 -17.35 0.46
C THR A 251 -0.97 -17.03 1.64
N THR A 252 -2.15 -17.66 1.73
CA THR A 252 -3.06 -17.54 2.87
C THR A 252 -3.30 -18.88 3.53
N GLY A 253 -3.64 -18.87 4.82
CA GLY A 253 -4.07 -20.03 5.58
C GLY A 253 -5.00 -19.60 6.71
N ARG A 254 -5.95 -20.46 7.10
CA ARG A 254 -6.88 -20.23 8.21
C ARG A 254 -6.43 -20.95 9.46
N PHE A 255 -6.42 -20.23 10.56
CA PHE A 255 -6.08 -20.77 11.88
C PHE A 255 -7.33 -21.36 12.56
N LEU A 256 -7.25 -22.60 13.02
CA LEU A 256 -8.39 -23.25 13.71
C LEU A 256 -8.47 -22.91 15.20
N GLY A 257 -7.41 -22.37 15.77
CA GLY A 257 -7.21 -22.28 17.22
C GLY A 257 -6.36 -23.44 17.74
N THR A 258 -5.83 -23.25 18.94
CA THR A 258 -5.17 -24.34 19.70
C THR A 258 -6.27 -25.11 20.45
N GLU A 259 -6.27 -26.46 20.35
CA GLU A 259 -7.14 -27.33 21.16
C GLU A 259 -6.79 -27.22 22.64
#